data_0d473c9c1796f07aba9f0a3874d69b2d
#
_entry.id   0d473c9c1796f07aba9f0a3874d69b2d
#
_cell.length_a   1.000
_cell.length_b   1.000
_cell.length_c   1.000
_cell.angle_alpha   90.00
_cell.angle_beta   90.00
_cell.angle_gamma   90.00
#
_symmetry.space_group_name_H-M   'P 1'
#
loop_
_entity.id
_entity.type
_entity.pdbx_description
1 polymer ?
#
loop_
_entity_poly.entity_id
_entity_poly.type
_entity_poly.pdbx_seq_one_letter_code
_entity_poly.pdbx_strand_id
1 'polypeptide(L)'
;GNGFPLERAAGKKVFLIGGGIGIPPMLELARQLDCEKQAVLGYRDVLFLNDEFEKFSDVYVATEDGSAGTKGNVLDAIRENGLKADVIFACGPTPMLRALKAYAEEHEIECWLSLEEKMACGIGACLACVCQSKEVDEHSHVHNKRICKDGPVFLAQEVEL
;
A
#
# COMPACT_ATOMS: atom_id res chain seq x y z
N GLY A 1 14.80 6.06 -6.09
CA GLY A 1 13.39 5.92 -5.67
C GLY A 1 13.19 6.24 -4.21
N ASN A 2 11.95 6.39 -3.81
CA ASN A 2 11.54 6.75 -2.46
C ASN A 2 10.66 5.64 -1.87
N GLY A 3 11.05 5.11 -0.70
CA GLY A 3 10.27 4.14 0.05
C GLY A 3 9.18 4.77 0.92
N PHE A 4 8.57 3.96 1.78
CA PHE A 4 7.58 4.46 2.72
C PHE A 4 8.20 5.43 3.74
N PRO A 5 7.52 6.55 4.05
CA PRO A 5 8.02 7.54 5.00
C PRO A 5 7.79 7.07 6.45
N LEU A 6 8.76 6.38 7.03
CA LEU A 6 8.64 5.78 8.36
C LEU A 6 8.33 6.81 9.44
N GLU A 7 8.84 8.02 9.30
CA GLU A 7 8.62 9.14 10.21
C GLU A 7 7.15 9.55 10.32
N ARG A 8 6.37 9.30 9.28
CA ARG A 8 4.92 9.62 9.27
C ARG A 8 4.10 8.69 10.17
N ALA A 9 4.67 7.54 10.53
CA ALA A 9 4.04 6.55 11.40
C ALA A 9 4.32 6.78 12.89
N ALA A 10 5.29 7.61 13.23
CA ALA A 10 5.74 7.82 14.61
C ALA A 10 4.60 8.26 15.55
N GLY A 11 4.34 7.49 16.60
CA GLY A 11 3.29 7.73 17.58
C GLY A 11 1.86 7.56 17.04
N LYS A 12 1.68 6.94 15.87
CA LYS A 12 0.40 6.76 15.22
C LYS A 12 0.03 5.28 15.10
N LYS A 13 -1.26 5.03 14.88
CA LYS A 13 -1.79 3.71 14.55
C LYS A 13 -1.77 3.53 13.04
N VAL A 14 -1.13 2.47 12.57
CA VAL A 14 -0.85 2.25 11.15
C VAL A 14 -1.53 0.99 10.63
N PHE A 15 -2.19 1.09 9.47
CA PHE A 15 -2.53 -0.06 8.66
C PHE A 15 -1.38 -0.39 7.71
N LEU A 16 -0.88 -1.63 7.79
CA LEU A 16 0.01 -2.21 6.79
C LEU A 16 -0.82 -3.14 5.91
N ILE A 17 -1.10 -2.69 4.70
CA ILE A 17 -2.01 -3.42 3.81
C ILE A 17 -1.23 -4.00 2.64
N GLY A 18 -1.25 -5.31 2.54
CA GLY A 18 -0.59 -6.07 1.49
C GLY A 18 -1.55 -6.92 0.69
N GLY A 19 -1.36 -7.00 -0.62
CA GLY A 19 -2.10 -7.89 -1.50
C GLY A 19 -1.18 -8.63 -2.47
N GLY A 20 -1.30 -9.96 -2.52
CA GLY A 20 -0.49 -10.79 -3.41
C GLY A 20 1.01 -10.54 -3.24
N ILE A 21 1.70 -10.17 -4.33
CA ILE A 21 3.15 -9.89 -4.34
C ILE A 21 3.52 -8.66 -3.48
N GLY A 22 2.57 -7.83 -3.12
CA GLY A 22 2.79 -6.68 -2.22
C GLY A 22 2.93 -7.05 -0.75
N ILE A 23 2.65 -8.29 -0.36
CA ILE A 23 2.72 -8.74 1.03
C ILE A 23 4.16 -8.77 1.57
N PRO A 24 5.16 -9.36 0.89
CA PRO A 24 6.53 -9.41 1.41
C PRO A 24 7.15 -8.04 1.76
N PRO A 25 7.01 -6.97 0.94
CA PRO A 25 7.51 -5.66 1.31
C PRO A 25 6.89 -5.11 2.61
N MET A 26 5.62 -5.40 2.85
CA MET A 26 4.93 -4.96 4.06
C MET A 26 5.43 -5.67 5.31
N LEU A 27 5.94 -6.90 5.19
CA LEU A 27 6.56 -7.61 6.30
C LEU A 27 7.83 -6.90 6.80
N GLU A 28 8.69 -6.47 5.89
CA GLU A 28 9.89 -5.71 6.26
C GLU A 28 9.52 -4.36 6.90
N LEU A 29 8.50 -3.71 6.38
CA LEU A 29 7.97 -2.48 6.96
C LEU A 29 7.42 -2.70 8.38
N ALA A 30 6.68 -3.81 8.60
CA ALA A 30 6.19 -4.20 9.92
C ALA A 30 7.33 -4.39 10.93
N ARG A 31 8.44 -4.97 10.47
CA ARG A 31 9.62 -5.20 11.30
C ARG A 31 10.34 -3.91 11.68
N GLN A 32 10.40 -2.94 10.77
CA GLN A 32 11.13 -1.67 10.99
C GLN A 32 10.33 -0.63 11.78
N LEU A 33 9.01 -0.63 11.69
CA LEU A 33 8.17 0.35 12.36
C LEU A 33 8.06 0.07 13.87
N ASP A 34 8.32 1.08 14.67
CA ASP A 34 8.11 1.07 16.12
C ASP A 34 6.87 1.88 16.48
N CYS A 35 5.69 1.32 16.17
CA CYS A 35 4.40 1.94 16.42
C CYS A 35 3.31 0.87 16.52
N GLU A 36 2.09 1.25 16.91
CA GLU A 36 0.94 0.36 16.86
C GLU A 36 0.58 0.05 15.40
N LYS A 37 0.62 -1.23 15.03
CA LYS A 37 0.45 -1.71 13.66
C LYS A 37 -0.63 -2.77 13.59
N GLN A 38 -1.42 -2.71 12.53
CA GLN A 38 -2.38 -3.74 12.15
C GLN A 38 -2.09 -4.12 10.70
N ALA A 39 -1.66 -5.37 10.47
CA ALA A 39 -1.46 -5.89 9.14
C ALA A 39 -2.78 -6.43 8.60
N VAL A 40 -3.21 -5.96 7.44
CA VAL A 40 -4.39 -6.45 6.73
C VAL A 40 -3.94 -7.03 5.41
N LEU A 41 -4.01 -8.36 5.29
CA LEU A 41 -3.40 -9.10 4.19
C LEU A 41 -4.49 -9.73 3.32
N GLY A 42 -4.46 -9.42 2.03
CA GLY A 42 -5.39 -9.93 1.03
C GLY A 42 -4.77 -11.04 0.19
N TYR A 43 -5.44 -12.19 0.17
CA TYR A 43 -5.03 -13.37 -0.60
C TYR A 43 -6.17 -13.80 -1.51
N ARG A 44 -5.82 -14.55 -2.55
CA ARG A 44 -6.83 -15.25 -3.35
C ARG A 44 -7.36 -16.45 -2.57
N ASP A 45 -6.50 -17.36 -2.17
CA ASP A 45 -6.83 -18.64 -1.52
C ASP A 45 -5.74 -19.14 -0.56
N VAL A 46 -4.46 -19.08 -0.94
CA VAL A 46 -3.34 -19.62 -0.18
C VAL A 46 -2.63 -18.56 0.62
N LEU A 47 -2.54 -18.76 1.94
CA LEU A 47 -1.84 -17.85 2.85
C LEU A 47 -0.32 -18.10 2.82
N PHE A 48 0.44 -17.02 2.99
CA PHE A 48 1.89 -17.08 3.16
C PHE A 48 2.37 -15.90 4.03
N LEU A 49 3.45 -16.09 4.77
CA LEU A 49 4.07 -15.12 5.68
C LEU A 49 3.19 -14.64 6.86
N ASN A 50 2.02 -15.22 7.08
CA ASN A 50 1.14 -14.81 8.17
C ASN A 50 1.82 -14.91 9.54
N ASP A 51 2.45 -16.06 9.84
CA ASP A 51 3.13 -16.30 11.11
C ASP A 51 4.28 -15.31 11.34
N GLU A 52 4.94 -14.88 10.26
CA GLU A 52 6.00 -13.88 10.33
C GLU A 52 5.45 -12.50 10.71
N PHE A 53 4.30 -12.11 10.15
CA PHE A 53 3.63 -10.85 10.51
C PHE A 53 3.16 -10.84 11.97
N GLU A 54 2.68 -11.96 12.49
CA GLU A 54 2.19 -12.07 13.87
C GLU A 54 3.28 -11.74 14.91
N LYS A 55 4.56 -11.86 14.53
CA LYS A 55 5.69 -11.48 15.39
C LYS A 55 5.81 -9.97 15.60
N PHE A 56 5.24 -9.15 14.71
CA PHE A 56 5.44 -7.71 14.68
C PHE A 56 4.16 -6.89 14.77
N SER A 57 3.00 -7.48 14.49
CA SER A 57 1.73 -6.78 14.39
C SER A 57 0.54 -7.69 14.67
N ASP A 58 -0.62 -7.10 14.93
CA ASP A 58 -1.89 -7.81 14.80
C ASP A 58 -2.14 -8.09 13.33
N VAL A 59 -2.66 -9.29 13.01
CA VAL A 59 -2.84 -9.73 11.63
C VAL A 59 -4.31 -10.02 11.35
N TYR A 60 -4.83 -9.46 10.27
CA TYR A 60 -6.18 -9.68 9.76
C TYR A 60 -6.08 -10.14 8.31
N VAL A 61 -6.82 -11.18 7.96
CA VAL A 61 -6.74 -11.84 6.66
C VAL A 61 -8.06 -11.70 5.92
N ALA A 62 -7.98 -11.39 4.64
CA ALA A 62 -9.09 -11.50 3.69
C ALA A 62 -8.71 -12.49 2.58
N THR A 63 -9.63 -13.39 2.25
CA THR A 63 -9.48 -14.31 1.11
C THR A 63 -10.68 -14.19 0.18
N GLU A 64 -10.44 -14.26 -1.11
CA GLU A 64 -11.51 -14.14 -2.11
C GLU A 64 -12.53 -15.28 -1.98
N ASP A 65 -12.07 -16.50 -1.71
CA ASP A 65 -12.90 -17.68 -1.56
C ASP A 65 -13.50 -17.87 -0.15
N GLY A 66 -13.04 -17.10 0.84
CA GLY A 66 -13.47 -17.21 2.23
C GLY A 66 -12.88 -18.40 2.99
N SER A 67 -11.83 -19.03 2.47
CA SER A 67 -11.17 -20.19 3.10
C SER A 67 -10.45 -19.85 4.41
N ALA A 68 -10.09 -18.59 4.60
CA ALA A 68 -9.50 -18.08 5.84
C ALA A 68 -9.87 -16.60 6.04
N GLY A 69 -10.02 -16.20 7.30
CA GLY A 69 -10.33 -14.83 7.68
C GLY A 69 -11.67 -14.33 7.12
N THR A 70 -11.69 -13.07 6.71
CA THR A 70 -12.86 -12.45 6.08
C THR A 70 -12.96 -12.85 4.60
N LYS A 71 -14.14 -13.25 4.17
CA LYS A 71 -14.41 -13.47 2.74
C LYS A 71 -14.53 -12.12 2.02
N GLY A 72 -13.68 -11.89 1.03
CA GLY A 72 -13.67 -10.67 0.25
C GLY A 72 -12.28 -10.05 0.15
N ASN A 73 -12.21 -8.73 0.16
CA ASN A 73 -10.99 -7.95 0.05
C ASN A 73 -10.52 -7.34 1.39
N VAL A 74 -9.42 -6.62 1.36
CA VAL A 74 -8.85 -6.00 2.57
C VAL A 74 -9.79 -4.98 3.23
N LEU A 75 -10.61 -4.26 2.46
CA LEU A 75 -11.59 -3.32 3.01
C LEU A 75 -12.71 -4.06 3.75
N ASP A 76 -13.12 -5.24 3.25
CA ASP A 76 -14.10 -6.08 3.93
C ASP A 76 -13.56 -6.55 5.29
N ALA A 77 -12.29 -6.91 5.36
CA ALA A 77 -11.63 -7.28 6.62
C ALA A 77 -11.57 -6.09 7.60
N ILE A 78 -11.27 -4.90 7.12
CA ILE A 78 -11.25 -3.68 7.94
C ILE A 78 -12.65 -3.42 8.52
N ARG A 79 -13.69 -3.48 7.70
CA ARG A 79 -15.07 -3.24 8.13
C ARG A 79 -15.58 -4.31 9.08
N GLU A 80 -15.38 -5.58 8.76
CA GLU A 80 -15.83 -6.71 9.58
C GLU A 80 -15.22 -6.70 10.98
N ASN A 81 -13.94 -6.34 11.09
CA ASN A 81 -13.20 -6.29 12.36
C ASN A 81 -13.27 -4.92 13.05
N GLY A 82 -13.95 -3.95 12.48
CA GLY A 82 -14.08 -2.61 13.05
C GLY A 82 -12.74 -1.89 13.23
N LEU A 83 -11.80 -2.09 12.31
CA LEU A 83 -10.44 -1.57 12.41
C LEU A 83 -10.39 -0.08 12.07
N LYS A 84 -9.50 0.65 12.76
CA LYS A 84 -9.23 2.06 12.52
C LYS A 84 -7.74 2.33 12.57
N ALA A 85 -7.28 3.29 11.77
CA ALA A 85 -5.89 3.75 11.77
C ALA A 85 -5.79 5.23 11.42
N ASP A 86 -4.64 5.81 11.74
CA ASP A 86 -4.31 7.20 11.42
C ASP A 86 -3.58 7.33 10.09
N VAL A 87 -2.84 6.29 9.71
CA VAL A 87 -2.03 6.22 8.48
C VAL A 87 -2.17 4.86 7.83
N ILE A 88 -2.25 4.85 6.50
CA ILE A 88 -2.27 3.63 5.68
C ILE A 88 -0.99 3.57 4.86
N PHE A 89 -0.27 2.46 4.96
CA PHE A 89 0.80 2.06 4.05
C PHE A 89 0.35 0.81 3.29
N ALA A 90 0.34 0.86 1.97
CA ALA A 90 -0.20 -0.23 1.16
C ALA A 90 0.66 -0.56 -0.06
N CYS A 91 0.74 -1.87 -0.36
CA CYS A 91 1.38 -2.40 -1.56
C CYS A 91 0.56 -3.59 -2.08
N GLY A 92 0.23 -3.57 -3.36
CA GLY A 92 -0.56 -4.64 -3.97
C GLY A 92 -1.13 -4.26 -5.34
N PRO A 93 -2.10 -5.03 -5.83
CA PRO A 93 -2.71 -4.78 -7.14
C PRO A 93 -3.39 -3.41 -7.22
N THR A 94 -3.36 -2.80 -8.40
CA THR A 94 -3.95 -1.47 -8.65
C THR A 94 -5.42 -1.36 -8.23
N PRO A 95 -6.30 -2.35 -8.47
CA PRO A 95 -7.68 -2.28 -7.99
C PRO A 95 -7.79 -2.13 -6.46
N MET A 96 -6.93 -2.84 -5.71
CA MET A 96 -6.86 -2.72 -4.25
C MET A 96 -6.40 -1.32 -3.83
N LEU A 97 -5.35 -0.81 -4.46
CA LEU A 97 -4.81 0.53 -4.16
C LEU A 97 -5.82 1.63 -4.48
N ARG A 98 -6.56 1.49 -5.57
CA ARG A 98 -7.65 2.42 -5.94
C ARG A 98 -8.76 2.43 -4.88
N ALA A 99 -9.17 1.26 -4.41
CA ALA A 99 -10.17 1.14 -3.37
C ALA A 99 -9.70 1.72 -2.03
N LEU A 100 -8.43 1.50 -1.67
CA LEU A 100 -7.83 2.09 -0.47
C LEU A 100 -7.69 3.60 -0.53
N LYS A 101 -7.35 4.14 -1.70
CA LYS A 101 -7.34 5.59 -1.92
C LYS A 101 -8.71 6.20 -1.65
N ALA A 102 -9.77 5.63 -2.22
CA ALA A 102 -11.14 6.09 -1.99
C ALA A 102 -11.54 5.98 -0.51
N TYR A 103 -11.21 4.88 0.14
CA TYR A 103 -11.45 4.68 1.58
C TYR A 103 -10.74 5.73 2.42
N ALA A 104 -9.46 6.01 2.12
CA ALA A 104 -8.67 6.99 2.85
C ALA A 104 -9.21 8.42 2.67
N GLU A 105 -9.67 8.77 1.47
CA GLU A 105 -10.31 10.05 1.19
C GLU A 105 -11.62 10.21 1.97
N GLU A 106 -12.46 9.18 1.98
CA GLU A 106 -13.73 9.16 2.72
C GLU A 106 -13.55 9.32 4.23
N HIS A 107 -12.51 8.70 4.80
CA HIS A 107 -12.23 8.69 6.23
C HIS A 107 -11.18 9.74 6.65
N GLU A 108 -10.70 10.56 5.72
CA GLU A 108 -9.67 11.58 5.98
C GLU A 108 -8.39 10.98 6.59
N ILE A 109 -7.93 9.84 6.08
CA ILE A 109 -6.74 9.13 6.53
C ILE A 109 -5.58 9.39 5.58
N GLU A 110 -4.39 9.68 6.11
CA GLU A 110 -3.16 9.76 5.31
C GLU A 110 -2.83 8.38 4.73
N CYS A 111 -2.65 8.30 3.40
CA CYS A 111 -2.47 7.05 2.70
C CYS A 111 -1.28 7.11 1.74
N TRP A 112 -0.35 6.18 1.90
CA TRP A 112 0.83 6.03 1.05
C TRP A 112 0.74 4.70 0.31
N LEU A 113 0.90 4.76 -1.01
CA LEU A 113 0.73 3.62 -1.91
C LEU A 113 2.03 3.34 -2.65
N SER A 114 2.45 2.07 -2.65
CA SER A 114 3.55 1.60 -3.49
C SER A 114 2.99 1.13 -4.82
N LEU A 115 3.37 1.81 -5.90
CA LEU A 115 2.92 1.52 -7.26
C LEU A 115 3.93 0.65 -8.00
N GLU A 116 3.43 -0.19 -8.89
CA GLU A 116 4.24 -1.04 -9.76
C GLU A 116 3.96 -0.74 -11.22
N GLU A 117 5.02 -0.67 -12.02
CA GLU A 117 4.98 -0.57 -13.48
C GLU A 117 6.18 -1.27 -14.11
N LYS A 118 6.04 -1.62 -15.38
CA LYS A 118 7.14 -2.17 -16.16
C LYS A 118 8.22 -1.09 -16.34
N MET A 119 9.44 -1.43 -15.98
CA MET A 119 10.58 -0.51 -16.05
C MET A 119 11.51 -0.93 -17.18
N ALA A 120 11.99 0.05 -17.95
CA ALA A 120 13.06 -0.14 -18.93
C ALA A 120 14.38 0.35 -18.38
N CYS A 121 14.58 1.66 -18.20
CA CYS A 121 15.87 2.22 -17.76
C CYS A 121 16.10 2.16 -16.25
N GLY A 122 15.08 2.24 -15.43
CA GLY A 122 15.18 2.28 -13.97
C GLY A 122 15.75 3.58 -13.37
N ILE A 123 16.10 4.56 -14.19
CA ILE A 123 16.75 5.81 -13.78
C ILE A 123 15.94 7.08 -14.08
N GLY A 124 14.74 6.92 -14.60
CA GLY A 124 13.83 8.04 -14.89
C GLY A 124 14.04 8.73 -16.23
N ALA A 125 14.81 8.13 -17.16
CA ALA A 125 15.11 8.74 -18.46
C ALA A 125 14.11 8.38 -19.58
N CYS A 126 13.58 7.14 -19.59
CA CYS A 126 12.83 6.63 -20.73
C CYS A 126 11.31 6.83 -20.64
N LEU A 127 10.77 7.26 -19.54
CA LEU A 127 9.34 7.47 -19.27
C LEU A 127 8.46 6.21 -19.46
N ALA A 128 9.04 5.00 -19.39
CA ALA A 128 8.28 3.76 -19.55
C ALA A 128 7.39 3.42 -18.33
N CYS A 129 7.84 3.80 -17.13
CA CYS A 129 7.16 3.47 -15.86
C CYS A 129 6.43 4.67 -15.23
N VAL A 130 5.72 5.45 -16.05
CA VAL A 130 5.01 6.63 -15.56
C VAL A 130 3.63 6.29 -15.00
N CYS A 131 3.24 6.97 -13.93
CA CYS A 131 1.87 7.04 -13.46
C CYS A 131 1.35 8.47 -13.61
N GLN A 132 0.03 8.61 -13.72
CA GLN A 132 -0.59 9.94 -13.79
C GLN A 132 -0.53 10.62 -12.42
N SER A 133 -0.27 11.91 -12.42
CA SER A 133 -0.20 12.73 -11.21
C SER A 133 -1.02 14.00 -11.36
N LYS A 134 -1.39 14.60 -10.24
CA LYS A 134 -2.08 15.90 -10.25
C LYS A 134 -1.15 17.05 -10.60
N GLU A 135 0.12 16.92 -10.26
CA GLU A 135 1.16 17.93 -10.54
C GLU A 135 1.84 17.68 -11.89
N VAL A 136 2.29 18.75 -12.52
CA VAL A 136 3.08 18.71 -13.75
C VAL A 136 4.53 18.35 -13.40
N ASP A 137 5.08 17.32 -14.06
CA ASP A 137 6.48 16.95 -13.91
C ASP A 137 7.38 17.98 -14.60
N GLU A 138 8.37 18.51 -13.90
CA GLU A 138 9.28 19.54 -14.40
C GLU A 138 10.13 19.07 -15.60
N HIS A 139 10.36 17.77 -15.71
CA HIS A 139 11.17 17.18 -16.78
C HIS A 139 10.38 16.93 -18.06
N SER A 140 9.20 16.34 -17.94
CA SER A 140 8.37 15.95 -19.09
C SER A 140 7.31 17.00 -19.47
N HIS A 141 7.06 17.96 -18.59
CA HIS A 141 6.02 18.99 -18.72
C HIS A 141 4.60 18.44 -18.88
N VAL A 142 4.35 17.23 -18.38
CA VAL A 142 3.05 16.57 -18.35
C VAL A 142 2.70 16.10 -16.94
N HIS A 143 1.43 15.78 -16.72
CA HIS A 143 0.94 15.25 -15.42
C HIS A 143 1.33 13.80 -15.25
N ASN A 144 2.61 13.55 -14.97
CA ASN A 144 3.09 12.20 -14.66
C ASN A 144 4.22 12.20 -13.63
N LYS A 145 4.41 11.05 -13.00
CA LYS A 145 5.55 10.76 -12.13
C LYS A 145 6.16 9.41 -12.54
N ARG A 146 7.47 9.30 -12.42
CA ARG A 146 8.22 8.10 -12.81
C ARG A 146 8.36 7.18 -11.61
N ILE A 147 7.79 6.00 -11.67
CA ILE A 147 7.79 5.06 -10.55
C ILE A 147 9.22 4.68 -10.15
N CYS A 148 10.13 4.51 -11.10
CA CYS A 148 11.52 4.15 -10.82
C CYS A 148 12.35 5.24 -10.12
N LYS A 149 12.00 6.52 -10.31
CA LYS A 149 12.76 7.66 -9.77
C LYS A 149 12.01 8.40 -8.66
N ASP A 150 10.78 8.77 -8.93
CA ASP A 150 9.95 9.60 -8.04
C ASP A 150 9.20 8.76 -7.00
N GLY A 151 8.97 7.47 -7.29
CA GLY A 151 8.36 6.47 -6.43
C GLY A 151 9.37 5.40 -5.97
N PRO A 152 8.91 4.18 -5.72
CA PRO A 152 7.58 3.63 -6.01
C PRO A 152 6.46 4.09 -5.08
N VAL A 153 6.79 4.69 -3.93
CA VAL A 153 5.80 5.11 -2.93
C VAL A 153 5.39 6.57 -3.15
N PHE A 154 4.08 6.79 -3.21
CA PHE A 154 3.46 8.10 -3.37
C PHE A 154 2.35 8.31 -2.34
N LEU A 155 2.15 9.57 -1.95
CA LEU A 155 0.93 9.95 -1.24
C LEU A 155 -0.27 9.73 -2.19
N ALA A 156 -1.30 9.06 -1.71
CA ALA A 156 -2.44 8.64 -2.55
C ALA A 156 -3.10 9.81 -3.29
N GLN A 157 -3.10 11.01 -2.69
CA GLN A 157 -3.68 12.22 -3.26
C GLN A 157 -2.88 12.79 -4.44
N GLU A 158 -1.59 12.44 -4.57
CA GLU A 158 -0.72 12.95 -5.64
C GLU A 158 -0.88 12.19 -6.96
N VAL A 159 -1.39 10.98 -6.92
CA VAL A 159 -1.50 10.10 -8.08
C VAL A 159 -2.95 9.80 -8.45
N GLU A 160 -3.18 9.58 -9.73
CA GLU A 160 -4.46 9.14 -10.26
C GLU A 160 -4.38 7.64 -10.60
N LEU A 161 -5.33 6.89 -10.10
CA LEU A 161 -5.39 5.43 -10.27
C LEU A 161 -6.67 4.99 -10.98
#